data_d8ce91fdceb93562300ef09dec9b0a9b
#
_entry.id   d8ce91fdceb93562300ef09dec9b0a9b
#
_cell.length_a   1.000
_cell.length_b   1.000
_cell.length_c   1.000
_cell.angle_alpha   90.00
_cell.angle_beta   90.00
_cell.angle_gamma   90.00
#
_symmetry.space_group_name_H-M   'P 1'
#
loop_
_entity.id
_entity.type
_entity.pdbx_description
1 polymer ?
#
loop_
_entity_poly.entity_id
_entity_poly.type
_entity_poly.pdbx_seq_one_letter_code
_entity_poly.pdbx_strand_id
1 'polypeptide(L)' 'MAVVEKDTDTGLYVGYVPGFAGAHSQGKTLDELHKNLHEVIEMLLEDGEPTLTTQFIGTQQVFVEAYK' A
#
# COMPACT_ATOMS: atom_id res chain seq x y z
N MET A 1 3.36 -7.87 1.85
CA MET A 1 2.70 -7.66 0.54
C MET A 1 1.81 -6.43 0.61
N ALA A 2 1.85 -5.61 -0.40
CA ALA A 2 1.11 -4.36 -0.43
C ALA A 2 -0.04 -4.41 -1.41
N VAL A 3 -1.11 -3.68 -1.11
CA VAL A 3 -2.20 -3.43 -2.04
C VAL A 3 -1.87 -2.15 -2.80
N VAL A 4 -1.95 -2.18 -4.11
CA VAL A 4 -1.58 -1.05 -4.96
C VAL A 4 -2.78 -0.63 -5.81
N GLU A 5 -3.02 0.67 -5.84
CA GLU A 5 -4.08 1.26 -6.65
C GLU A 5 -3.51 2.46 -7.40
N LYS A 6 -4.14 2.82 -8.49
CA LYS A 6 -3.78 4.03 -9.24
C LYS A 6 -4.88 5.07 -9.06
N ASP A 7 -4.49 6.25 -8.60
CA ASP A 7 -5.42 7.36 -8.48
C ASP A 7 -5.68 7.95 -9.87
N THR A 8 -6.92 7.92 -10.31
CA THR A 8 -7.28 8.39 -11.64
C THR A 8 -7.23 9.91 -11.77
N ASP A 9 -7.31 10.64 -10.66
CA ASP A 9 -7.25 12.10 -10.69
C ASP A 9 -5.83 12.61 -10.82
N THR A 10 -4.90 12.02 -10.09
CA THR A 10 -3.52 12.46 -10.06
C THR A 10 -2.60 11.64 -10.95
N GLY A 11 -3.01 10.43 -11.31
CA GLY A 11 -2.17 9.47 -12.04
C GLY A 11 -1.11 8.81 -11.18
N LEU A 12 -1.12 9.06 -9.87
CA LEU A 12 -0.16 8.48 -8.96
C LEU A 12 -0.57 7.07 -8.55
N TYR A 13 0.43 6.22 -8.33
CA TYR A 13 0.22 4.94 -7.71
C TYR A 13 0.26 5.11 -6.20
N VAL A 14 -0.71 4.52 -5.51
CA VAL A 14 -0.76 4.52 -4.06
C VAL A 14 -0.74 3.09 -3.56
N GLY A 15 -0.05 2.86 -2.46
CA GLY A 15 0.07 1.53 -1.90
C GLY A 15 -0.01 1.55 -0.39
N TYR A 16 -0.49 0.45 0.17
CA TYR A 16 -0.54 0.29 1.61
C TYR A 16 -0.40 -1.19 1.98
N VAL A 17 -0.01 -1.43 3.21
CA VAL A 17 0.08 -2.79 3.75
C VAL A 17 -1.08 -2.99 4.72
N PRO A 18 -2.03 -3.88 4.40
CA PRO A 18 -3.16 -4.14 5.29
C PRO A 18 -2.70 -4.60 6.68
N GLY A 19 -3.33 -4.06 7.72
CA GLY A 19 -3.00 -4.43 9.08
C GLY A 19 -1.74 -3.80 9.64
N PHE A 20 -1.01 -3.05 8.84
CA PHE A 20 0.23 -2.40 9.26
C PHE A 20 -0.02 -0.89 9.28
N ALA A 21 -0.37 -0.37 10.46
CA ALA A 21 -0.76 1.03 10.59
C ALA A 21 0.36 1.97 10.14
N GLY A 22 0.02 2.94 9.32
CA GLY A 22 0.98 3.92 8.80
C GLY A 22 1.78 3.46 7.59
N ALA A 23 1.69 2.20 7.19
CA ALA A 23 2.45 1.69 6.05
C ALA A 23 1.72 1.98 4.74
N HIS A 24 1.82 3.23 4.29
CA HIS A 24 1.26 3.65 3.01
C HIS A 24 2.19 4.66 2.37
N SER A 25 2.16 4.73 1.07
CA SER A 25 2.96 5.68 0.31
C SER A 25 2.38 5.85 -1.09
N GLN A 26 3.05 6.67 -1.90
CA GLN A 26 2.66 6.90 -3.29
C GLN A 26 3.89 7.15 -4.15
N GLY A 27 3.72 7.07 -5.45
CA GLY A 27 4.78 7.33 -6.40
C GLY A 27 4.23 7.50 -7.81
N LYS A 28 5.02 8.10 -8.68
CA LYS A 28 4.64 8.32 -10.08
C LYS A 28 4.74 7.04 -10.90
N THR A 29 5.58 6.12 -10.46
CA THR A 29 5.77 4.82 -11.08
C THR A 29 5.67 3.74 -10.02
N LEU A 30 5.50 2.49 -10.46
CA LEU A 30 5.48 1.36 -9.53
C LEU A 30 6.81 1.21 -8.80
N ASP A 31 7.93 1.44 -9.49
CA ASP A 31 9.25 1.38 -8.87
C ASP A 31 9.42 2.45 -7.80
N GLU A 32 8.96 3.66 -8.07
CA GLU A 32 9.02 4.74 -7.10
C GLU A 32 8.14 4.45 -5.90
N LEU A 33 6.93 3.94 -6.13
CA LEU A 33 6.04 3.53 -5.03
C LEU A 33 6.70 2.47 -4.17
N HIS A 34 7.30 1.45 -4.80
CA HIS A 34 7.97 0.37 -4.09
C HIS A 34 9.07 0.90 -3.19
N LYS A 35 9.91 1.78 -3.73
CA LYS A 35 11.00 2.39 -2.98
C LYS A 35 10.47 3.20 -1.80
N ASN A 36 9.47 4.05 -2.05
CA ASN A 36 8.91 4.92 -1.02
C ASN A 36 8.23 4.10 0.07
N LEU A 37 7.50 3.06 -0.30
CA LEU A 37 6.84 2.19 0.67
C LEU A 37 7.85 1.44 1.51
N HIS A 38 8.94 0.97 0.89
CA HIS A 38 10.01 0.29 1.60
C HIS A 38 10.62 1.19 2.67
N GLU A 39 10.88 2.46 2.33
CA GLU A 39 11.43 3.43 3.26
C GLU A 39 10.49 3.69 4.44
N VAL A 40 9.18 3.78 4.16
CA VAL A 40 8.18 3.98 5.21
C VAL A 40 8.16 2.78 6.16
N ILE A 41 8.19 1.57 5.63
CA ILE A 41 8.17 0.36 6.45
C ILE A 41 9.42 0.28 7.31
N GLU A 42 10.60 0.57 6.76
CA GLU A 42 11.83 0.59 7.53
C GLU A 42 11.77 1.58 8.69
N MET A 43 11.23 2.76 8.41
CA MET A 43 11.09 3.80 9.43
C MET A 43 10.16 3.36 10.55
N LEU A 44 9.04 2.71 10.21
CA LEU A 44 8.09 2.21 11.20
C LEU A 44 8.70 1.09 12.05
N LEU A 45 9.51 0.24 11.44
CA LEU A 45 10.18 -0.84 12.18
C LEU A 45 11.27 -0.31 13.12
N GLU A 46 11.92 0.79 12.76
CA GLU A 46 12.91 1.43 13.62
C GLU A 46 12.28 2.00 14.90
N ASP A 47 11.07 2.47 14.82
CA ASP A 47 10.34 3.00 15.97
C ASP A 47 9.77 1.91 16.88
N GLY A 48 9.93 0.65 16.51
CA GLY A 48 9.43 -0.50 17.25
C GLY A 48 8.46 -1.30 16.39
N GLU A 49 8.19 -2.53 16.82
CA GLU A 49 7.25 -3.37 16.07
C GLU A 49 5.83 -2.83 16.27
N PRO A 50 5.12 -2.50 15.19
CA PRO A 50 3.73 -2.11 15.31
C PRO A 50 2.89 -3.30 15.72
N THR A 51 1.86 -3.04 16.52
CA THR A 51 0.89 -4.06 16.86
C THR A 51 -0.05 -4.25 15.67
N LEU A 52 -0.04 -5.42 15.10
CA LEU A 52 -0.96 -5.76 14.02
C LEU A 52 -2.29 -6.17 14.62
N THR A 53 -3.35 -5.48 14.24
CA THR A 53 -4.70 -5.77 14.71
C THR A 53 -5.43 -6.77 13.83
N THR A 54 -4.90 -7.02 12.64
CA THR A 54 -5.48 -7.97 11.70
C THR A 54 -4.39 -8.86 11.15
N GLN A 55 -4.78 -10.07 10.80
CA GLN A 55 -3.88 -11.01 10.14
C GLN A 55 -4.05 -10.90 8.64
N PHE A 56 -2.95 -10.68 7.94
CA PHE A 56 -2.99 -10.63 6.48
C PHE A 56 -3.04 -12.07 5.92
N ILE A 57 -4.08 -12.36 5.18
CA ILE A 57 -4.27 -13.68 4.58
C ILE A 57 -3.81 -13.69 3.12
N GLY A 58 -4.08 -12.64 2.40
CA GLY A 58 -3.70 -12.53 1.00
C GLY A 58 -4.41 -11.39 0.32
N THR A 59 -4.15 -11.23 -0.96
CA THR A 59 -4.84 -10.25 -1.78
C THR A 59 -5.77 -10.96 -2.75
N GLN A 60 -6.86 -10.31 -3.06
CA GLN A 60 -7.80 -10.80 -4.05
C GLN A 60 -8.11 -9.66 -5.01
N GLN A 61 -8.00 -9.93 -6.28
CA GLN A 61 -8.37 -8.97 -7.31
C GLN A 61 -9.85 -9.14 -7.62
N VAL A 62 -10.59 -8.05 -7.49
CA VAL A 62 -12.02 -8.05 -7.77
C VAL A 62 -12.29 -7.09 -8.92
N PHE A 63 -12.92 -7.60 -9.96
CA PHE A 63 -13.33 -6.78 -11.09
C PHE A 63 -14.80 -6.39 -10.91
N VAL A 64 -15.06 -5.11 -11.04
CA VAL A 64 -16.41 -4.59 -11.00
C VAL A 64 -16.68 -3.92 -12.34
N GLU A 65 -17.68 -4.40 -13.07
CA GLU A 65 -18.09 -3.75 -14.31
C GLU A 65 -18.85 -2.48 -13.97
N ALA A 66 -18.45 -1.40 -14.63
CA ALA A 66 -19.15 -0.14 -14.48
C ALA A 66 -20.29 -0.09 -15.48
N TYR A 67 -21.50 0.05 -14.99
CA TYR A 67 -22.69 0.24 -15.82
C TYR A 67 -22.93 1.72 -16.05
N LYS A 68 -23.30 2.02 -17.23
CA LYS A 68 -23.60 3.41 -17.61
C LYS A 68 -25.08 3.69 -17.62
#